data_fa9850bdd9a708bb98e59f967c8ab8a4
#
_entry.id   fa9850bdd9a708bb98e59f967c8ab8a4
#
_cell.length_a   1.000
_cell.length_b   1.000
_cell.length_c   1.000
_cell.angle_alpha   90.00
_cell.angle_beta   90.00
_cell.angle_gamma   90.00
#
_symmetry.space_group_name_H-M   'P 1'
#
loop_
_entity.id
_entity.type
_entity.pdbx_description
1 polymer ?
#
loop_
_entity_poly.entity_id
_entity_poly.type
_entity_poly.pdbx_seq_one_letter_code
_entity_poly.pdbx_strand_id
1 'polypeptide(L)'
;MREYDLIAEWYASVRIDTTGVPEATALASSLPRRSRILDIGCGNGIPLTKALLSGEHRVVSLDSSGAMLRHFRLNYPAMPAVQATVQSCPFIDNIFDAAVAWGIIFHLNPDDQIRAIANISRVLKPGAPFLFTSGDEDCFHGKLSTMNGVEFRHFSYSIDTYERVLRDHGFTLANVHADSRNNTYYLSKKADSPS
;
A
#
# COMPACT_ATOMS: atom_id res chain seq x y z
N MET A 1 -2.33 13.25 1.64
CA MET A 1 -1.18 13.69 2.45
C MET A 1 -0.56 14.87 1.75
N ARG A 2 -0.58 16.08 2.38
CA ARG A 2 -0.14 17.33 1.73
C ARG A 2 1.37 17.37 1.51
N GLU A 3 2.13 16.70 2.34
CA GLU A 3 3.59 16.66 2.30
C GLU A 3 4.09 16.11 0.95
N TYR A 4 3.45 15.08 0.41
CA TYR A 4 3.80 14.53 -0.89
C TYR A 4 3.45 15.46 -2.07
N ASP A 5 2.45 16.36 -1.92
CA ASP A 5 2.21 17.39 -2.93
C ASP A 5 3.37 18.37 -3.04
N LEU A 6 4.05 18.66 -1.93
CA LEU A 6 5.19 19.60 -1.88
C LEU A 6 6.47 19.05 -2.51
N ILE A 7 6.65 17.73 -2.53
CA ILE A 7 7.87 17.07 -3.02
C ILE A 7 7.66 16.29 -4.31
N ALA A 8 6.47 16.34 -4.92
CA ALA A 8 6.09 15.44 -6.02
C ALA A 8 7.07 15.50 -7.20
N GLU A 9 7.49 16.69 -7.64
CA GLU A 9 8.45 16.88 -8.73
C GLU A 9 9.80 16.23 -8.41
N TRP A 10 10.34 16.54 -7.22
CA TRP A 10 11.59 15.95 -6.78
C TRP A 10 11.47 14.42 -6.64
N TYR A 11 10.40 13.94 -5.98
CA TYR A 11 10.18 12.51 -5.78
C TYR A 11 10.09 11.76 -7.12
N ALA A 12 9.39 12.32 -8.10
CA ALA A 12 9.30 11.73 -9.43
C ALA A 12 10.65 11.67 -10.15
N SER A 13 11.55 12.63 -9.89
CA SER A 13 12.88 12.66 -10.53
C SER A 13 13.89 11.69 -9.92
N VAL A 14 13.74 11.32 -8.63
CA VAL A 14 14.69 10.46 -7.91
C VAL A 14 14.20 9.03 -7.72
N ARG A 15 12.91 8.77 -7.96
CA ARG A 15 12.30 7.46 -7.72
C ARG A 15 12.55 6.49 -8.87
N ILE A 16 13.76 5.91 -8.88
CA ILE A 16 14.22 4.94 -9.90
C ILE A 16 14.63 3.60 -9.30
N ASP A 17 14.58 3.46 -7.97
CA ASP A 17 15.03 2.24 -7.31
C ASP A 17 14.04 1.07 -7.52
N THR A 18 14.49 -0.13 -7.17
CA THR A 18 13.72 -1.37 -7.33
C THR A 18 13.18 -1.90 -6.00
N THR A 19 13.22 -1.10 -4.93
CA THR A 19 12.73 -1.50 -3.60
C THR A 19 11.25 -1.85 -3.66
N GLY A 20 10.90 -3.01 -3.12
CA GLY A 20 9.53 -3.55 -3.14
C GLY A 20 9.12 -4.24 -4.45
N VAL A 21 9.94 -4.15 -5.51
CA VAL A 21 9.65 -4.83 -6.79
C VAL A 21 9.63 -6.35 -6.67
N PRO A 22 10.58 -7.00 -5.96
CA PRO A 22 10.52 -8.45 -5.77
C PRO A 22 9.23 -8.91 -5.11
N GLU A 23 8.80 -8.25 -4.04
CA GLU A 23 7.62 -8.58 -3.26
C GLU A 23 6.33 -8.33 -4.06
N ALA A 24 6.25 -7.19 -4.76
CA ALA A 24 5.10 -6.88 -5.62
C ALA A 24 5.00 -7.86 -6.81
N THR A 25 6.14 -8.25 -7.40
CA THR A 25 6.19 -9.24 -8.48
C THR A 25 5.81 -10.63 -7.98
N ALA A 26 6.30 -11.03 -6.81
CA ALA A 26 5.94 -12.32 -6.20
C ALA A 26 4.45 -12.39 -5.90
N LEU A 27 3.86 -11.32 -5.33
CA LEU A 27 2.42 -11.22 -5.13
C LEU A 27 1.67 -11.34 -6.45
N ALA A 28 2.00 -10.53 -7.45
CA ALA A 28 1.34 -10.55 -8.76
C ALA A 28 1.42 -11.94 -9.41
N SER A 29 2.60 -12.59 -9.35
CA SER A 29 2.81 -13.93 -9.93
C SER A 29 2.02 -15.03 -9.21
N SER A 30 1.63 -14.83 -7.95
CA SER A 30 0.82 -15.79 -7.19
C SER A 30 -0.68 -15.73 -7.52
N LEU A 31 -1.13 -14.69 -8.20
CA LEU A 31 -2.53 -14.47 -8.52
C LEU A 31 -2.94 -15.13 -9.86
N PRO A 32 -4.21 -15.51 -10.00
CA PRO A 32 -4.76 -15.86 -11.31
C PRO A 32 -4.57 -14.73 -12.32
N ARG A 33 -4.32 -15.07 -13.59
CA ARG A 33 -4.20 -14.07 -14.65
C ARG A 33 -5.43 -13.14 -14.69
N ARG A 34 -5.20 -11.85 -15.00
CA ARG A 34 -6.24 -10.82 -15.08
C ARG A 34 -6.92 -10.48 -13.75
N SER A 35 -6.29 -10.82 -12.63
CA SER A 35 -6.74 -10.39 -11.31
C SER A 35 -6.80 -8.87 -11.22
N ARG A 36 -7.71 -8.36 -10.39
CA ARG A 36 -7.84 -6.93 -10.10
C ARG A 36 -7.07 -6.60 -8.84
N ILE A 37 -6.03 -5.78 -8.96
CA ILE A 37 -5.14 -5.40 -7.86
C ILE A 37 -5.37 -3.93 -7.51
N LEU A 38 -5.50 -3.64 -6.22
CA LEU A 38 -5.53 -2.28 -5.68
C LEU A 38 -4.12 -1.85 -5.27
N ASP A 39 -3.60 -0.81 -5.92
CA ASP A 39 -2.31 -0.18 -5.61
C ASP A 39 -2.56 1.09 -4.78
N ILE A 40 -2.32 1.02 -3.48
CA ILE A 40 -2.64 2.05 -2.48
C ILE A 40 -1.40 2.89 -2.21
N GLY A 41 -1.53 4.22 -2.36
CA GLY A 41 -0.41 5.14 -2.29
C GLY A 41 0.53 4.97 -3.48
N CYS A 42 -0.06 4.86 -4.67
CA CYS A 42 0.68 4.55 -5.89
C CYS A 42 1.74 5.59 -6.28
N GLY A 43 1.67 6.81 -5.73
CA GLY A 43 2.58 7.90 -6.08
C GLY A 43 2.57 8.18 -7.58
N ASN A 44 3.77 8.20 -8.20
CA ASN A 44 3.94 8.31 -9.65
C ASN A 44 3.84 6.96 -10.40
N GLY A 45 3.58 5.86 -9.70
CA GLY A 45 3.46 4.50 -10.23
C GLY A 45 4.80 3.76 -10.42
N ILE A 46 5.93 4.40 -10.14
CA ILE A 46 7.26 3.79 -10.33
C ILE A 46 7.89 3.52 -8.95
N PRO A 47 8.39 2.29 -8.75
CA PRO A 47 8.44 1.14 -9.65
C PRO A 47 7.26 0.16 -9.49
N LEU A 48 6.41 0.31 -8.46
CA LEU A 48 5.51 -0.75 -7.96
C LEU A 48 4.36 -1.05 -8.93
N THR A 49 3.65 -0.03 -9.42
CA THR A 49 2.56 -0.23 -10.39
C THR A 49 3.04 -1.03 -11.61
N LYS A 50 4.28 -0.73 -12.08
CA LYS A 50 4.89 -1.49 -13.19
C LYS A 50 5.07 -2.97 -12.85
N ALA A 51 5.50 -3.29 -11.64
CA ALA A 51 5.66 -4.66 -11.17
C ALA A 51 4.32 -5.40 -11.09
N LEU A 52 3.27 -4.71 -10.60
CA LEU A 52 1.92 -5.27 -10.47
C LEU A 52 1.22 -5.52 -11.82
N LEU A 53 1.65 -4.86 -12.90
CA LEU A 53 1.13 -5.10 -14.24
C LEU A 53 1.64 -6.40 -14.88
N SER A 54 2.67 -7.04 -14.29
CA SER A 54 3.13 -8.34 -14.75
C SER A 54 1.99 -9.37 -14.63
N GLY A 55 1.78 -10.25 -15.60
CA GLY A 55 0.68 -11.24 -15.56
C GLY A 55 -0.67 -10.75 -16.11
N GLU A 56 -0.70 -9.62 -16.83
CA GLU A 56 -1.90 -9.02 -17.45
C GLU A 56 -2.97 -8.60 -16.41
N HIS A 57 -2.55 -8.25 -15.20
CA HIS A 57 -3.47 -7.82 -14.14
C HIS A 57 -4.10 -6.46 -14.44
N ARG A 58 -5.29 -6.23 -13.87
CA ARG A 58 -6.00 -4.96 -13.89
C ARG A 58 -5.67 -4.20 -12.62
N VAL A 59 -4.71 -3.28 -12.68
CA VAL A 59 -4.32 -2.47 -11.54
C VAL A 59 -5.21 -1.22 -11.48
N VAL A 60 -5.77 -0.96 -10.30
CA VAL A 60 -6.48 0.29 -9.98
C VAL A 60 -5.65 0.98 -8.92
N SER A 61 -5.23 2.21 -9.19
CA SER A 61 -4.34 2.96 -8.33
C SER A 61 -5.09 4.00 -7.51
N LEU A 62 -4.68 4.19 -6.25
CA LEU A 62 -5.24 5.17 -5.34
C LEU A 62 -4.11 5.96 -4.69
N ASP A 63 -4.22 7.29 -4.68
CA ASP A 63 -3.32 8.17 -3.94
C ASP A 63 -4.09 9.39 -3.44
N SER A 64 -3.70 9.94 -2.30
CA SER A 64 -4.28 11.16 -1.75
C SER A 64 -3.68 12.43 -2.36
N SER A 65 -2.46 12.36 -2.90
CA SER A 65 -1.75 13.48 -3.51
C SER A 65 -2.18 13.68 -4.97
N GLY A 66 -2.80 14.82 -5.25
CA GLY A 66 -3.13 15.21 -6.62
C GLY A 66 -1.88 15.47 -7.46
N ALA A 67 -0.79 15.94 -6.84
CA ALA A 67 0.47 16.16 -7.52
C ALA A 67 1.11 14.84 -7.96
N MET A 68 1.16 13.84 -7.08
CA MET A 68 1.63 12.49 -7.45
C MET A 68 0.80 11.88 -8.58
N LEU A 69 -0.53 12.01 -8.52
CA LEU A 69 -1.40 11.49 -9.56
C LEU A 69 -1.25 12.19 -10.91
N ARG A 70 -0.79 13.45 -10.95
CA ARG A 70 -0.39 14.07 -12.24
C ARG A 70 0.77 13.34 -12.88
N HIS A 71 1.82 13.02 -12.11
CA HIS A 71 2.96 12.22 -12.59
C HIS A 71 2.55 10.79 -12.94
N PHE A 72 1.66 10.18 -12.15
CA PHE A 72 1.11 8.86 -12.46
C PHE A 72 0.46 8.83 -13.85
N ARG A 73 -0.40 9.81 -14.14
CA ARG A 73 -1.09 9.90 -15.45
C ARG A 73 -0.16 10.14 -16.64
N LEU A 74 1.00 10.78 -16.42
CA LEU A 74 2.03 10.89 -17.44
C LEU A 74 2.69 9.54 -17.72
N ASN A 75 2.96 8.75 -16.68
CA ASN A 75 3.58 7.43 -16.81
C ASN A 75 2.60 6.35 -17.31
N TYR A 76 1.32 6.46 -16.91
CA TYR A 76 0.27 5.46 -17.16
C TYR A 76 -1.04 6.11 -17.62
N PRO A 77 -1.09 6.75 -18.81
CA PRO A 77 -2.25 7.56 -19.24
C PRO A 77 -3.55 6.76 -19.42
N ALA A 78 -3.46 5.45 -19.67
CA ALA A 78 -4.62 4.59 -19.84
C ALA A 78 -5.08 3.86 -18.58
N MET A 79 -4.38 4.07 -17.44
CA MET A 79 -4.69 3.35 -16.20
C MET A 79 -5.63 4.15 -15.29
N PRO A 80 -6.58 3.47 -14.64
CA PRO A 80 -7.45 4.12 -13.66
C PRO A 80 -6.65 4.51 -12.41
N ALA A 81 -6.73 5.79 -12.04
CA ALA A 81 -6.16 6.33 -10.81
C ALA A 81 -7.15 7.26 -10.12
N VAL A 82 -7.41 7.00 -8.84
CA VAL A 82 -8.41 7.69 -8.02
C VAL A 82 -7.72 8.53 -6.96
N GLN A 83 -8.11 9.80 -6.86
CA GLN A 83 -7.64 10.65 -5.77
C GLN A 83 -8.54 10.45 -4.55
N ALA A 84 -8.03 9.71 -3.57
CA ALA A 84 -8.71 9.47 -2.30
C ALA A 84 -7.71 9.04 -1.23
N THR A 85 -8.12 9.10 0.03
CA THR A 85 -7.37 8.48 1.13
C THR A 85 -7.83 7.03 1.32
N VAL A 86 -6.95 6.17 1.82
CA VAL A 86 -7.30 4.77 2.12
C VAL A 86 -8.33 4.66 3.26
N GLN A 87 -8.33 5.64 4.19
CA GLN A 87 -9.32 5.72 5.26
C GLN A 87 -10.73 6.03 4.75
N SER A 88 -10.84 6.58 3.53
CA SER A 88 -12.10 6.88 2.83
C SER A 88 -12.13 6.20 1.46
N CYS A 89 -11.70 4.96 1.41
CA CYS A 89 -11.57 4.16 0.19
C CYS A 89 -12.91 4.09 -0.58
N PRO A 90 -13.01 4.65 -1.81
CA PRO A 90 -14.30 4.87 -2.48
C PRO A 90 -14.76 3.67 -3.31
N PHE A 91 -14.24 2.50 -3.05
CA PHE A 91 -14.59 1.29 -3.80
C PHE A 91 -15.67 0.48 -3.07
N ILE A 92 -16.46 -0.26 -3.83
CA ILE A 92 -17.44 -1.21 -3.31
C ILE A 92 -16.75 -2.44 -2.71
N ASP A 93 -17.50 -3.19 -1.91
CA ASP A 93 -17.00 -4.35 -1.19
C ASP A 93 -16.60 -5.50 -2.12
N ASN A 94 -15.61 -6.27 -1.72
CA ASN A 94 -15.21 -7.55 -2.33
C ASN A 94 -14.94 -7.49 -3.86
N ILE A 95 -14.25 -6.44 -4.33
CA ILE A 95 -13.97 -6.30 -5.77
C ILE A 95 -12.52 -6.56 -6.17
N PHE A 96 -11.57 -6.52 -5.23
CA PHE A 96 -10.16 -6.71 -5.51
C PHE A 96 -9.69 -8.11 -5.14
N ASP A 97 -8.85 -8.68 -6.01
CA ASP A 97 -8.23 -9.98 -5.83
C ASP A 97 -6.92 -9.87 -5.01
N ALA A 98 -6.37 -8.67 -4.85
CA ALA A 98 -5.23 -8.36 -4.00
C ALA A 98 -5.16 -6.86 -3.72
N ALA A 99 -4.44 -6.47 -2.66
CA ALA A 99 -4.05 -5.08 -2.42
C ALA A 99 -2.57 -4.98 -2.04
N VAL A 100 -1.95 -3.86 -2.44
CA VAL A 100 -0.59 -3.48 -2.04
C VAL A 100 -0.62 -2.07 -1.47
N ALA A 101 0.02 -1.84 -0.31
CA ALA A 101 0.19 -0.54 0.32
C ALA A 101 1.66 -0.37 0.72
N TRP A 102 2.51 -0.09 -0.28
CA TRP A 102 3.93 0.08 -0.06
C TRP A 102 4.30 1.53 0.23
N GLY A 103 4.98 1.77 1.36
CA GLY A 103 5.45 3.11 1.72
C GLY A 103 4.33 4.07 2.18
N ILE A 104 3.22 3.54 2.71
CA ILE A 104 2.07 4.38 3.09
C ILE A 104 1.54 4.15 4.50
N ILE A 105 1.46 2.92 4.98
CA ILE A 105 0.79 2.63 6.27
C ILE A 105 1.46 3.38 7.41
N PHE A 106 2.77 3.43 7.45
CA PHE A 106 3.54 4.12 8.49
C PHE A 106 3.43 5.66 8.46
N HIS A 107 2.85 6.26 7.42
CA HIS A 107 2.53 7.70 7.39
C HIS A 107 1.18 8.02 8.06
N LEU A 108 0.37 7.01 8.33
CA LEU A 108 -0.92 7.17 8.98
C LEU A 108 -0.74 7.12 10.50
N ASN A 109 -1.44 7.98 11.24
CA ASN A 109 -1.49 7.85 12.69
C ASN A 109 -2.14 6.52 13.10
N PRO A 110 -2.00 6.08 14.36
CA PRO A 110 -2.47 4.76 14.79
C PRO A 110 -3.95 4.49 14.46
N ASP A 111 -4.85 5.44 14.72
CA ASP A 111 -6.28 5.27 14.44
C ASP A 111 -6.56 5.17 12.93
N ASP A 112 -5.84 5.94 12.13
CA ASP A 112 -5.98 5.92 10.67
C ASP A 112 -5.40 4.64 10.05
N GLN A 113 -4.37 4.01 10.66
CA GLN A 113 -3.89 2.69 10.25
C GLN A 113 -4.98 1.63 10.42
N ILE A 114 -5.68 1.63 11.58
CA ILE A 114 -6.79 0.72 11.83
C ILE A 114 -7.92 0.93 10.81
N ARG A 115 -8.31 2.19 10.55
CA ARG A 115 -9.32 2.52 9.53
C ARG A 115 -8.90 2.09 8.12
N ALA A 116 -7.62 2.25 7.79
CA ALA A 116 -7.07 1.81 6.51
C ALA A 116 -7.18 0.29 6.36
N ILE A 117 -6.74 -0.48 7.36
CA ILE A 117 -6.82 -1.95 7.36
C ILE A 117 -8.27 -2.42 7.26
N ALA A 118 -9.21 -1.80 7.99
CA ALA A 118 -10.63 -2.09 7.91
C ALA A 118 -11.19 -1.87 6.50
N ASN A 119 -10.86 -0.74 5.85
CA ASN A 119 -11.30 -0.45 4.48
C ASN A 119 -10.66 -1.37 3.44
N ILE A 120 -9.38 -1.73 3.63
CA ILE A 120 -8.70 -2.69 2.74
C ILE A 120 -9.38 -4.06 2.87
N SER A 121 -9.68 -4.50 4.09
CA SER A 121 -10.47 -5.73 4.30
C SER A 121 -11.80 -5.68 3.57
N ARG A 122 -12.54 -4.59 3.71
CA ARG A 122 -13.86 -4.44 3.07
C ARG A 122 -13.81 -4.59 1.55
N VAL A 123 -12.85 -3.97 0.89
CA VAL A 123 -12.77 -3.97 -0.59
C VAL A 123 -12.13 -5.22 -1.18
N LEU A 124 -11.39 -5.99 -0.39
CA LEU A 124 -10.79 -7.25 -0.81
C LEU A 124 -11.81 -8.39 -0.81
N LYS A 125 -11.70 -9.28 -1.78
CA LYS A 125 -12.43 -10.54 -1.80
C LYS A 125 -11.97 -11.47 -0.67
N PRO A 126 -12.82 -12.40 -0.21
CA PRO A 126 -12.38 -13.50 0.65
C PRO A 126 -11.17 -14.22 0.03
N GLY A 127 -10.21 -14.62 0.85
CA GLY A 127 -8.99 -15.27 0.42
C GLY A 127 -7.94 -14.38 -0.25
N ALA A 128 -8.24 -13.08 -0.49
CA ALA A 128 -7.33 -12.18 -1.18
C ALA A 128 -6.13 -11.78 -0.31
N PRO A 129 -4.90 -11.72 -0.87
CA PRO A 129 -3.72 -11.25 -0.17
C PRO A 129 -3.68 -9.73 -0.07
N PHE A 130 -3.10 -9.26 1.05
CA PHE A 130 -2.74 -7.87 1.30
C PHE A 130 -1.28 -7.79 1.69
N LEU A 131 -0.49 -7.06 0.88
CA LEU A 131 0.93 -6.78 1.11
C LEU A 131 1.09 -5.32 1.51
N PHE A 132 1.78 -5.05 2.62
CA PHE A 132 2.10 -3.67 3.00
C PHE A 132 3.47 -3.57 3.68
N THR A 133 3.98 -2.35 3.77
CA THR A 133 5.19 -2.04 4.55
C THR A 133 4.87 -1.12 5.72
N SER A 134 5.53 -1.39 6.86
CA SER A 134 5.51 -0.52 8.03
C SER A 134 6.76 -0.74 8.88
N GLY A 135 6.85 -0.09 10.04
CA GLY A 135 7.82 -0.46 11.07
C GLY A 135 7.43 -1.77 11.76
N ASP A 136 8.27 -2.25 12.66
CA ASP A 136 8.14 -3.51 13.42
C ASP A 136 8.14 -3.31 14.93
N GLU A 137 8.21 -2.05 15.36
CA GLU A 137 8.11 -1.62 16.76
C GLU A 137 6.97 -0.62 16.96
N ASP A 138 6.41 -0.58 18.18
CA ASP A 138 5.38 0.39 18.52
C ASP A 138 5.92 1.82 18.53
N CYS A 139 5.36 2.69 17.70
CA CYS A 139 5.71 4.10 17.59
C CYS A 139 4.44 4.95 17.49
N PHE A 140 3.74 5.15 18.62
CA PHE A 140 2.44 5.84 18.66
C PHE A 140 2.54 7.38 18.66
N HIS A 141 3.67 7.94 19.08
CA HIS A 141 3.88 9.40 19.09
C HIS A 141 4.43 9.95 17.77
N GLY A 142 4.85 9.04 16.91
CA GLY A 142 5.42 9.34 15.60
C GLY A 142 6.87 9.80 15.67
N LYS A 143 7.69 9.24 14.77
CA LYS A 143 9.10 9.63 14.56
C LYS A 143 9.16 10.60 13.38
N LEU A 144 9.89 11.70 13.56
CA LEU A 144 10.09 12.69 12.49
C LEU A 144 11.24 12.28 11.57
N SER A 145 11.05 12.51 10.28
CA SER A 145 12.10 12.44 9.26
C SER A 145 11.92 13.60 8.28
N THR A 146 12.97 13.91 7.53
CA THR A 146 12.92 14.97 6.51
C THR A 146 13.25 14.37 5.15
N MET A 147 12.42 14.67 4.15
CA MET A 147 12.65 14.30 2.76
C MET A 147 12.49 15.53 1.88
N ASN A 148 13.55 15.90 1.18
CA ASN A 148 13.63 17.13 0.35
C ASN A 148 13.13 18.40 1.07
N GLY A 149 13.56 18.61 2.33
CA GLY A 149 13.20 19.79 3.12
C GLY A 149 11.79 19.78 3.72
N VAL A 150 11.00 18.74 3.46
CA VAL A 150 9.65 18.56 4.03
C VAL A 150 9.70 17.54 5.15
N GLU A 151 9.08 17.88 6.29
CA GLU A 151 8.99 16.99 7.46
C GLU A 151 7.87 15.98 7.28
N PHE A 152 8.18 14.72 7.58
CA PHE A 152 7.24 13.60 7.62
C PHE A 152 7.21 12.98 9.00
N ARG A 153 6.04 12.56 9.43
CA ARG A 153 5.87 11.82 10.68
C ARG A 153 5.53 10.36 10.37
N HIS A 154 6.26 9.45 10.99
CA HIS A 154 6.11 8.02 10.81
C HIS A 154 5.63 7.37 12.10
N PHE A 155 4.62 6.53 11.98
CA PHE A 155 4.03 5.75 13.06
C PHE A 155 4.11 4.27 12.71
N SER A 156 4.13 3.41 13.71
CA SER A 156 4.07 1.97 13.50
C SER A 156 3.50 1.26 14.72
N TYR A 157 3.11 0.03 14.49
CA TYR A 157 2.86 -0.96 15.52
C TYR A 157 3.97 -2.01 15.50
N SER A 158 4.17 -2.70 16.63
CA SER A 158 4.96 -3.93 16.67
C SER A 158 4.30 -5.03 15.82
N ILE A 159 5.08 -6.04 15.46
CA ILE A 159 4.57 -7.19 14.68
C ILE A 159 3.36 -7.82 15.36
N ASP A 160 3.43 -8.05 16.70
CA ASP A 160 2.32 -8.63 17.47
C ASP A 160 1.07 -7.74 17.45
N THR A 161 1.26 -6.42 17.50
CA THR A 161 0.15 -5.48 17.43
C THR A 161 -0.48 -5.47 16.03
N TYR A 162 0.35 -5.49 14.96
CA TYR A 162 -0.18 -5.63 13.59
C TYR A 162 -0.93 -6.95 13.41
N GLU A 163 -0.41 -8.07 13.91
CA GLU A 163 -1.10 -9.36 13.81
C GLU A 163 -2.48 -9.32 14.48
N ARG A 164 -2.59 -8.69 15.67
CA ARG A 164 -3.87 -8.50 16.36
C ARG A 164 -4.82 -7.61 15.55
N VAL A 165 -4.36 -6.44 15.08
CA VAL A 165 -5.18 -5.51 14.29
C VAL A 165 -5.65 -6.17 12.99
N LEU A 166 -4.79 -6.90 12.31
CA LEU A 166 -5.12 -7.65 11.09
C LEU A 166 -6.21 -8.70 11.39
N ARG A 167 -6.02 -9.50 12.44
CA ARG A 167 -6.98 -10.53 12.85
C ARG A 167 -8.35 -9.93 13.21
N ASP A 168 -8.39 -8.83 13.93
CA ASP A 168 -9.63 -8.14 14.32
C ASP A 168 -10.40 -7.60 13.10
N HIS A 169 -9.71 -7.45 11.95
CA HIS A 169 -10.31 -7.03 10.68
C HIS A 169 -10.37 -8.16 9.64
N GLY A 170 -10.33 -9.42 10.09
CA GLY A 170 -10.55 -10.58 9.24
C GLY A 170 -9.38 -11.00 8.37
N PHE A 171 -8.14 -10.62 8.73
CA PHE A 171 -6.93 -11.12 8.09
C PHE A 171 -6.20 -12.14 8.96
N THR A 172 -5.48 -13.04 8.30
CA THR A 172 -4.44 -13.86 8.91
C THR A 172 -3.09 -13.39 8.40
N LEU A 173 -2.17 -13.07 9.31
CA LEU A 173 -0.79 -12.73 8.95
C LEU A 173 -0.08 -14.01 8.46
N ALA A 174 0.41 -13.98 7.22
CA ALA A 174 1.03 -15.15 6.58
C ALA A 174 2.56 -15.10 6.62
N ASN A 175 3.14 -13.91 6.50
CA ASN A 175 4.59 -13.74 6.52
C ASN A 175 4.97 -12.31 6.93
N VAL A 176 6.10 -12.20 7.63
CA VAL A 176 6.79 -10.92 7.89
C VAL A 176 8.26 -11.11 7.55
N HIS A 177 8.84 -10.18 6.82
CA HIS A 177 10.28 -10.15 6.56
C HIS A 177 10.79 -8.72 6.37
N ALA A 178 12.09 -8.53 6.56
CA ALA A 178 12.75 -7.27 6.26
C ALA A 178 13.67 -7.42 5.04
N ASP A 179 13.75 -6.37 4.21
CA ASP A 179 14.73 -6.31 3.14
C ASP A 179 16.09 -5.76 3.64
N SER A 180 17.08 -5.73 2.77
CA SER A 180 18.42 -5.23 3.09
C SER A 180 18.47 -3.73 3.41
N ARG A 181 17.36 -2.99 3.22
CA ARG A 181 17.21 -1.57 3.55
C ARG A 181 16.34 -1.34 4.78
N ASN A 182 16.07 -2.40 5.56
CA ASN A 182 15.22 -2.39 6.75
C ASN A 182 13.77 -1.96 6.49
N ASN A 183 13.23 -2.20 5.29
CA ASN A 183 11.79 -2.12 5.09
C ASN A 183 11.17 -3.43 5.58
N THR A 184 10.25 -3.35 6.54
CA THR A 184 9.52 -4.51 7.03
C THR A 184 8.24 -4.70 6.22
N TYR A 185 8.10 -5.88 5.61
CA TYR A 185 6.99 -6.29 4.77
C TYR A 185 6.07 -7.23 5.53
N TYR A 186 4.79 -6.98 5.41
CA TYR A 186 3.71 -7.77 5.99
C TYR A 186 2.87 -8.34 4.86
N LEU A 187 2.80 -9.65 4.75
CA LEU A 187 1.87 -10.34 3.86
C LEU A 187 0.78 -10.99 4.70
N SER A 188 -0.46 -10.60 4.48
CA SER A 188 -1.63 -11.16 5.12
C SER A 188 -2.62 -11.67 4.09
N LYS A 189 -3.56 -12.52 4.50
CA LYS A 189 -4.62 -13.07 3.67
C LYS A 189 -5.96 -12.80 4.34
N LYS A 190 -6.92 -12.25 3.60
CA LYS A 190 -8.29 -12.09 4.11
C LYS A 190 -8.90 -13.47 4.34
N ALA A 191 -9.59 -13.65 5.47
CA ALA A 191 -10.30 -14.88 5.77
C ALA A 191 -11.31 -15.22 4.67
N ASP A 192 -11.49 -16.51 4.42
CA ASP A 192 -12.53 -16.99 3.53
C ASP A 192 -13.91 -16.69 4.14
N SER A 193 -14.93 -16.50 3.31
CA SER A 193 -16.30 -16.36 3.83
C SER A 193 -16.65 -17.61 4.63
N PRO A 194 -17.34 -17.48 5.78
CA PRO A 194 -17.87 -18.65 6.44
C PRO A 194 -18.77 -19.40 5.46
N SER A 195 -18.51 -20.68 5.30
CA SER A 195 -19.30 -21.62 4.47
C SER A 195 -20.70 -21.82 5.04
#